data_5afac25c9ab0f240c1eb9762ee7ce3a5
#
_entry.id   5afac25c9ab0f240c1eb9762ee7ce3a5
#
_cell.length_a   1.000
_cell.length_b   1.000
_cell.length_c   1.000
_cell.angle_alpha   90.00
_cell.angle_beta   90.00
_cell.angle_gamma   90.00
#
_symmetry.space_group_name_H-M   'P 1'
#
loop_
_entity.id
_entity.type
_entity.pdbx_description
1 polymer ?
#
loop_
_entity_poly.entity_id
_entity_poly.type
_entity_poly.pdbx_seq_one_letter_code
_entity_poly.pdbx_strand_id
1 'polypeptide(L)'
;MFKRNFILLLLTITVVVVLINSTNNDELEIVSVSNINDGIQLKDLKQISNLNSNEQFVIVNIWASWCIPCQNEVSELKILSETQGYSVIGILVEDSEENGKEFIKNNDISYRNILDNTLVESILIQFIWSGIPTTLVLDDNFEIISTINGEITANEIFELTK
;
A
#
# COMPACT_ATOMS: atom_id res chain seq x y z
N MET A 1 -20.29 25.79 -51.47
CA MET A 1 -20.57 24.57 -50.68
C MET A 1 -19.30 23.86 -50.25
N PHE A 2 -18.27 23.73 -51.09
CA PHE A 2 -17.03 23.00 -50.77
C PHE A 2 -16.24 23.54 -49.54
N LYS A 3 -16.07 24.87 -49.39
CA LYS A 3 -15.36 25.49 -48.28
C LYS A 3 -16.02 25.25 -46.91
N ARG A 4 -17.35 25.24 -46.83
CA ARG A 4 -18.10 24.99 -45.60
C ARG A 4 -17.94 23.54 -45.12
N ASN A 5 -18.00 22.59 -46.04
CA ASN A 5 -17.81 21.17 -45.70
C ASN A 5 -16.37 20.86 -45.32
N PHE A 6 -15.38 21.54 -45.90
CA PHE A 6 -13.97 21.39 -45.53
C PHE A 6 -13.68 21.91 -44.10
N ILE A 7 -14.29 23.05 -43.74
CA ILE A 7 -14.16 23.61 -42.36
C ILE A 7 -14.82 22.68 -41.36
N LEU A 8 -15.98 22.12 -41.66
CA LEU A 8 -16.64 21.13 -40.81
C LEU A 8 -15.81 19.86 -40.63
N LEU A 9 -15.17 19.36 -41.67
CA LEU A 9 -14.27 18.21 -41.61
C LEU A 9 -13.04 18.49 -40.72
N LEU A 10 -12.44 19.67 -40.84
CA LEU A 10 -11.32 20.06 -39.98
C LEU A 10 -11.74 20.17 -38.51
N LEU A 11 -12.91 20.72 -38.22
CA LEU A 11 -13.44 20.82 -36.86
C LEU A 11 -13.72 19.44 -36.26
N THR A 12 -14.25 18.50 -37.05
CA THR A 12 -14.46 17.13 -36.53
C THR A 12 -13.15 16.40 -36.27
N ILE A 13 -12.15 16.58 -37.13
CA ILE A 13 -10.81 15.99 -36.91
C ILE A 13 -10.16 16.56 -35.65
N THR A 14 -10.24 17.89 -35.44
CA THR A 14 -9.67 18.49 -34.22
C THR A 14 -10.37 18.02 -32.95
N VAL A 15 -11.70 17.88 -32.97
CA VAL A 15 -12.47 17.36 -31.83
C VAL A 15 -12.08 15.89 -31.53
N VAL A 16 -11.95 15.07 -32.58
CA VAL A 16 -11.53 13.66 -32.43
C VAL A 16 -10.11 13.57 -31.87
N VAL A 17 -9.18 14.38 -32.36
CA VAL A 17 -7.79 14.40 -31.84
C VAL A 17 -7.77 14.87 -30.38
N VAL A 18 -8.56 15.87 -30.00
CA VAL A 18 -8.67 16.33 -28.61
C VAL A 18 -9.27 15.23 -27.73
N LEU A 19 -10.29 14.53 -28.18
CA LEU A 19 -10.89 13.42 -27.44
C LEU A 19 -9.91 12.26 -27.28
N ILE A 20 -9.16 11.88 -28.31
CA ILE A 20 -8.13 10.83 -28.24
C ILE A 20 -7.01 11.23 -27.28
N ASN A 21 -6.54 12.48 -27.32
CA ASN A 21 -5.53 12.96 -26.38
C ASN A 21 -6.07 13.08 -24.93
N SER A 22 -7.38 13.32 -24.75
CA SER A 22 -8.01 13.38 -23.42
C SER A 22 -8.19 11.98 -22.79
N THR A 23 -8.37 10.94 -23.61
CA THR A 23 -8.49 9.54 -23.13
C THR A 23 -7.13 8.88 -22.86
N ASN A 24 -6.03 9.45 -23.37
CA ASN A 24 -4.68 8.94 -23.13
C ASN A 24 -4.04 9.47 -21.84
N ASN A 25 -4.72 10.31 -21.04
CA ASN A 25 -4.20 10.80 -19.76
C ASN A 25 -4.65 9.98 -18.54
N ASP A 26 -5.46 8.94 -18.75
CA ASP A 26 -5.73 7.90 -17.76
C ASP A 26 -4.98 6.61 -18.12
N GLU A 27 -3.74 6.73 -18.60
CA GLU A 27 -2.81 5.62 -18.60
C GLU A 27 -2.51 5.34 -17.12
N LEU A 28 -3.26 4.40 -16.56
CA LEU A 28 -2.80 3.62 -15.42
C LEU A 28 -1.36 3.25 -15.77
N GLU A 29 -0.41 3.89 -15.11
CA GLU A 29 0.98 3.48 -15.14
C GLU A 29 0.98 2.04 -14.62
N ILE A 30 0.78 1.10 -15.54
CA ILE A 30 1.12 -0.30 -15.31
C ILE A 30 2.63 -0.24 -15.17
N VAL A 31 3.08 -0.09 -13.90
CA VAL A 31 4.47 -0.31 -13.55
C VAL A 31 4.79 -1.65 -14.19
N SER A 32 5.54 -1.62 -15.28
CA SER A 32 6.02 -2.83 -15.94
C SER A 32 6.87 -3.54 -14.89
N VAL A 33 6.29 -4.55 -14.25
CA VAL A 33 7.00 -5.52 -13.41
C VAL A 33 7.89 -6.34 -14.35
N SER A 34 8.90 -5.68 -14.89
CA SER A 34 9.96 -6.30 -15.65
C SER A 34 11.01 -6.77 -14.65
N ASN A 35 10.81 -7.92 -14.09
CA ASN A 35 11.76 -8.90 -13.55
C ASN A 35 11.14 -9.63 -12.35
N ILE A 36 10.16 -10.49 -12.64
CA ILE A 36 9.54 -11.39 -11.64
C ILE A 36 10.54 -12.46 -11.13
N ASN A 37 11.81 -12.43 -11.55
CA ASN A 37 12.83 -13.36 -11.10
C ASN A 37 13.59 -12.93 -9.83
N ASP A 38 13.53 -11.66 -9.45
CA ASP A 38 13.94 -11.19 -8.11
C ASP A 38 12.65 -10.81 -7.38
N GLY A 39 12.22 -11.63 -6.42
CA GLY A 39 10.97 -11.41 -5.67
C GLY A 39 10.85 -9.95 -5.20
N ILE A 40 9.60 -9.48 -5.05
CA ILE A 40 9.32 -8.11 -4.55
C ILE A 40 10.07 -7.92 -3.23
N GLN A 41 10.95 -6.92 -3.17
CA GLN A 41 11.73 -6.64 -1.97
C GLN A 41 10.98 -5.68 -1.05
N LEU A 42 11.29 -5.68 0.26
CA LEU A 42 10.67 -4.75 1.22
C LEU A 42 10.78 -3.29 0.76
N LYS A 43 11.87 -2.90 0.11
CA LYS A 43 12.05 -1.56 -0.47
C LYS A 43 11.02 -1.22 -1.56
N ASP A 44 10.43 -2.23 -2.22
CA ASP A 44 9.43 -2.04 -3.25
C ASP A 44 8.07 -1.68 -2.64
N LEU A 45 7.88 -1.91 -1.32
CA LEU A 45 6.74 -1.42 -0.57
C LEU A 45 6.56 0.09 -0.69
N LYS A 46 7.65 0.84 -0.87
CA LYS A 46 7.60 2.28 -1.09
C LYS A 46 6.77 2.65 -2.32
N GLN A 47 6.97 1.95 -3.43
CA GLN A 47 6.23 2.19 -4.68
C GLN A 47 4.81 1.62 -4.59
N ILE A 48 4.66 0.39 -4.07
CA ILE A 48 3.37 -0.30 -3.94
C ILE A 48 2.42 0.47 -3.03
N SER A 49 2.95 1.10 -1.98
CA SER A 49 2.15 1.78 -0.95
C SER A 49 2.04 3.29 -1.16
N ASN A 50 2.62 3.85 -2.25
CA ASN A 50 2.64 5.30 -2.53
C ASN A 50 3.09 6.13 -1.32
N LEU A 51 4.11 5.66 -0.60
CA LEU A 51 4.62 6.33 0.58
C LEU A 51 5.29 7.67 0.22
N ASN A 52 5.03 8.68 1.03
CA ASN A 52 5.66 9.98 0.87
C ASN A 52 7.17 9.91 1.19
N SER A 53 7.97 10.75 0.55
CA SER A 53 9.42 10.82 0.78
C SER A 53 9.84 11.39 2.15
N ASN A 54 8.88 11.81 2.98
CA ASN A 54 9.12 12.43 4.28
C ASN A 54 8.94 11.47 5.46
N GLU A 55 8.63 10.20 5.18
CA GLU A 55 8.48 9.19 6.22
C GLU A 55 9.87 8.77 6.71
N GLN A 56 10.06 8.75 8.03
CA GLN A 56 11.30 8.31 8.67
C GLN A 56 11.24 6.83 9.05
N PHE A 57 10.03 6.35 9.35
CA PHE A 57 9.80 4.97 9.77
C PHE A 57 8.58 4.40 9.06
N VAL A 58 8.68 3.13 8.69
CA VAL A 58 7.59 2.36 8.11
C VAL A 58 7.26 1.18 9.01
N ILE A 59 6.02 1.12 9.45
CA ILE A 59 5.51 0.08 10.32
C ILE A 59 4.73 -0.91 9.45
N VAL A 60 5.25 -2.12 9.31
CA VAL A 60 4.59 -3.20 8.56
C VAL A 60 3.96 -4.16 9.55
N ASN A 61 2.64 -4.21 9.56
CA ASN A 61 1.88 -5.06 10.48
C ASN A 61 1.26 -6.24 9.72
N ILE A 62 1.55 -7.46 10.16
CA ILE A 62 1.04 -8.71 9.59
C ILE A 62 -0.15 -9.15 10.43
N TRP A 63 -1.33 -9.26 9.81
CA TRP A 63 -2.59 -9.43 10.52
C TRP A 63 -3.62 -10.29 9.77
N ALA A 64 -4.69 -10.67 10.48
CA ALA A 64 -5.91 -11.25 9.91
C ALA A 64 -7.15 -10.71 10.62
N SER A 65 -8.30 -10.70 9.95
CA SER A 65 -9.54 -10.17 10.51
C SER A 65 -10.08 -10.98 11.70
N TRP A 66 -9.79 -12.27 11.74
CA TRP A 66 -10.20 -13.19 12.82
C TRP A 66 -9.24 -13.19 14.02
N CYS A 67 -8.09 -12.54 13.94
CA CYS A 67 -7.07 -12.50 14.97
C CYS A 67 -7.43 -11.50 16.07
N ILE A 68 -7.81 -11.97 17.24
CA ILE A 68 -8.22 -11.10 18.37
C ILE A 68 -7.10 -10.13 18.81
N PRO A 69 -5.84 -10.57 19.01
CA PRO A 69 -4.75 -9.65 19.32
C PRO A 69 -4.55 -8.57 18.24
N CYS A 70 -4.70 -8.92 16.95
CA CYS A 70 -4.60 -7.95 15.86
C CYS A 70 -5.73 -6.89 15.94
N GLN A 71 -6.93 -7.28 16.35
CA GLN A 71 -8.05 -6.35 16.54
C GLN A 71 -7.77 -5.35 17.68
N ASN A 72 -7.12 -5.81 18.75
CA ASN A 72 -6.81 -4.98 19.92
C ASN A 72 -5.85 -3.84 19.59
N GLU A 73 -4.86 -4.07 18.70
CA GLU A 73 -3.83 -3.09 18.37
C GLU A 73 -4.21 -2.09 17.26
N VAL A 74 -5.41 -2.23 16.64
CA VAL A 74 -5.83 -1.33 15.54
C VAL A 74 -5.79 0.14 15.94
N SER A 75 -6.20 0.48 17.17
CA SER A 75 -6.16 1.86 17.65
C SER A 75 -4.73 2.42 17.74
N GLU A 76 -3.77 1.60 18.12
CA GLU A 76 -2.36 1.97 18.23
C GLU A 76 -1.74 2.18 16.82
N LEU A 77 -2.09 1.31 15.87
CA LEU A 77 -1.68 1.47 14.47
C LEU A 77 -2.27 2.72 13.83
N LYS A 78 -3.51 3.10 14.19
CA LYS A 78 -4.11 4.36 13.74
C LYS A 78 -3.34 5.58 14.28
N ILE A 79 -2.99 5.59 15.58
CA ILE A 79 -2.15 6.64 16.17
C ILE A 79 -0.82 6.77 15.42
N LEU A 80 -0.15 5.65 15.14
CA LEU A 80 1.10 5.64 14.38
C LEU A 80 0.91 6.22 12.97
N SER A 81 -0.16 5.81 12.27
CA SER A 81 -0.43 6.26 10.90
C SER A 81 -0.77 7.75 10.78
N GLU A 82 -1.23 8.37 11.87
CA GLU A 82 -1.56 9.81 11.97
C GLU A 82 -0.38 10.63 12.50
N THR A 83 0.69 9.97 12.95
CA THR A 83 1.87 10.64 13.50
C THR A 83 2.86 10.98 12.38
N GLN A 84 3.31 12.24 12.34
CA GLN A 84 4.28 12.70 11.33
C GLN A 84 5.58 11.89 11.40
N GLY A 85 6.08 11.47 10.26
CA GLY A 85 7.29 10.67 10.13
C GLY A 85 7.07 9.16 10.18
N TYR A 86 5.81 8.72 10.41
CA TYR A 86 5.46 7.30 10.41
C TYR A 86 4.47 6.98 9.30
N SER A 87 4.67 5.83 8.67
CA SER A 87 3.68 5.21 7.79
C SER A 87 3.35 3.81 8.27
N VAL A 88 2.09 3.40 8.16
CA VAL A 88 1.64 2.05 8.50
C VAL A 88 1.19 1.32 7.24
N ILE A 89 1.62 0.08 7.09
CA ILE A 89 1.21 -0.84 6.04
C ILE A 89 0.74 -2.14 6.69
N GLY A 90 -0.53 -2.47 6.52
CA GLY A 90 -1.07 -3.79 6.91
C GLY A 90 -0.82 -4.81 5.81
N ILE A 91 -0.47 -6.04 6.19
CA ILE A 91 -0.37 -7.20 5.30
C ILE A 91 -1.34 -8.27 5.80
N LEU A 92 -2.37 -8.55 5.02
CA LEU A 92 -3.37 -9.56 5.34
C LEU A 92 -2.81 -10.95 5.07
N VAL A 93 -2.87 -11.85 6.05
CA VAL A 93 -2.40 -13.24 5.92
C VAL A 93 -3.48 -14.22 6.37
N GLU A 94 -3.49 -15.41 5.77
CA GLU A 94 -4.37 -16.52 6.18
C GLU A 94 -5.86 -16.13 6.29
N ASP A 95 -6.30 -15.21 5.43
CA ASP A 95 -7.67 -14.69 5.42
C ASP A 95 -8.10 -14.34 3.98
N SER A 96 -9.41 -14.17 3.75
CA SER A 96 -9.91 -13.74 2.46
C SER A 96 -9.81 -12.22 2.29
N GLU A 97 -9.59 -11.79 1.07
CA GLU A 97 -9.60 -10.35 0.73
C GLU A 97 -10.94 -9.68 1.11
N GLU A 98 -12.05 -10.43 1.01
CA GLU A 98 -13.39 -9.95 1.36
C GLU A 98 -13.50 -9.67 2.86
N ASN A 99 -13.10 -10.62 3.71
CA ASN A 99 -13.08 -10.45 5.16
C ASN A 99 -12.16 -9.29 5.58
N GLY A 100 -10.97 -9.21 4.97
CA GLY A 100 -10.04 -8.11 5.20
C GLY A 100 -10.64 -6.75 4.87
N LYS A 101 -11.31 -6.61 3.73
CA LYS A 101 -12.00 -5.38 3.32
C LYS A 101 -13.14 -5.00 4.27
N GLU A 102 -13.93 -5.99 4.69
CA GLU A 102 -15.00 -5.77 5.66
C GLU A 102 -14.44 -5.30 7.01
N PHE A 103 -13.39 -5.94 7.50
CA PHE A 103 -12.72 -5.56 8.74
C PHE A 103 -12.16 -4.12 8.68
N ILE A 104 -11.44 -3.76 7.61
CA ILE A 104 -10.91 -2.42 7.38
C ILE A 104 -12.03 -1.38 7.43
N LYS A 105 -13.14 -1.64 6.74
CA LYS A 105 -14.30 -0.74 6.71
C LYS A 105 -14.96 -0.60 8.08
N ASN A 106 -15.18 -1.71 8.79
CA ASN A 106 -15.90 -1.71 10.07
C ASN A 106 -15.09 -1.05 11.20
N ASN A 107 -13.76 -0.99 11.05
CA ASN A 107 -12.86 -0.38 12.03
C ASN A 107 -12.34 1.01 11.59
N ASP A 108 -12.85 1.58 10.49
CA ASP A 108 -12.44 2.87 9.95
C ASP A 108 -10.90 2.97 9.80
N ILE A 109 -10.28 1.91 9.25
CA ILE A 109 -8.84 1.86 9.04
C ILE A 109 -8.49 2.66 7.79
N SER A 110 -7.69 3.73 7.94
CA SER A 110 -7.30 4.65 6.87
C SER A 110 -5.91 4.36 6.28
N TYR A 111 -5.04 3.67 7.02
CA TYR A 111 -3.71 3.31 6.54
C TYR A 111 -3.76 2.20 5.48
N ARG A 112 -2.70 2.12 4.69
CA ARG A 112 -2.59 1.19 3.56
C ARG A 112 -2.62 -0.26 4.02
N ASN A 113 -3.38 -1.10 3.30
CA ASN A 113 -3.41 -2.55 3.50
C ASN A 113 -3.18 -3.27 2.17
N ILE A 114 -2.35 -4.30 2.20
CA ILE A 114 -2.08 -5.22 1.09
C ILE A 114 -2.88 -6.49 1.35
N LEU A 115 -3.83 -6.79 0.47
CA LEU A 115 -4.77 -7.90 0.61
C LEU A 115 -4.59 -8.97 -0.50
N ASP A 116 -3.85 -8.65 -1.56
CA ASP A 116 -3.58 -9.57 -2.67
C ASP A 116 -2.63 -10.69 -2.22
N ASN A 117 -3.11 -11.93 -2.22
CA ASN A 117 -2.37 -13.08 -1.73
C ASN A 117 -1.04 -13.31 -2.46
N THR A 118 -0.99 -13.09 -3.78
CA THR A 118 0.24 -13.30 -4.56
C THR A 118 1.32 -12.30 -4.15
N LEU A 119 0.90 -11.04 -3.95
CA LEU A 119 1.78 -9.99 -3.49
C LEU A 119 2.23 -10.24 -2.05
N VAL A 120 1.31 -10.63 -1.17
CA VAL A 120 1.58 -10.98 0.23
C VAL A 120 2.62 -12.09 0.33
N GLU A 121 2.44 -13.20 -0.38
CA GLU A 121 3.39 -14.32 -0.38
C GLU A 121 4.80 -13.88 -0.81
N SER A 122 4.91 -13.05 -1.85
CA SER A 122 6.19 -12.54 -2.35
C SER A 122 6.92 -11.63 -1.34
N ILE A 123 6.18 -10.92 -0.49
CA ILE A 123 6.73 -10.09 0.58
C ILE A 123 7.17 -10.95 1.76
N LEU A 124 6.33 -11.88 2.20
CA LEU A 124 6.54 -12.68 3.41
C LEU A 124 7.75 -13.61 3.35
N ILE A 125 8.16 -14.08 2.16
CA ILE A 125 9.34 -14.95 2.02
C ILE A 125 10.66 -14.25 2.33
N GLN A 126 10.68 -12.93 2.50
CA GLN A 126 11.90 -12.14 2.66
C GLN A 126 12.35 -12.01 4.11
N PHE A 127 11.51 -12.35 5.07
CA PHE A 127 11.82 -12.26 6.49
C PHE A 127 11.16 -13.37 7.29
N ILE A 128 11.70 -13.62 8.48
CA ILE A 128 11.17 -14.64 9.37
C ILE A 128 10.06 -14.02 10.23
N TRP A 129 8.87 -14.58 10.17
CA TRP A 129 7.75 -14.28 11.05
C TRP A 129 7.14 -15.56 11.60
N SER A 130 6.59 -15.54 12.81
CA SER A 130 6.20 -16.75 13.53
C SER A 130 4.73 -16.78 13.94
N GLY A 131 3.92 -15.89 13.43
CA GLY A 131 2.49 -15.80 13.76
C GLY A 131 1.98 -14.36 13.69
N ILE A 132 0.73 -14.18 14.06
CA ILE A 132 0.06 -12.87 14.03
C ILE A 132 -0.44 -12.47 15.42
N PRO A 133 -0.41 -11.15 15.75
CA PRO A 133 0.22 -10.12 14.94
C PRO A 133 1.74 -10.19 14.97
N THR A 134 2.39 -9.79 13.88
CA THR A 134 3.82 -9.50 13.84
C THR A 134 4.00 -8.12 13.24
N THR A 135 4.78 -7.27 13.89
CA THR A 135 5.07 -5.91 13.42
C THR A 135 6.56 -5.76 13.14
N LEU A 136 6.87 -5.31 11.91
CA LEU A 136 8.21 -4.90 11.53
C LEU A 136 8.30 -3.38 11.63
N VAL A 137 9.37 -2.90 12.23
CA VAL A 137 9.74 -1.48 12.24
C VAL A 137 10.88 -1.31 11.24
N LEU A 138 10.68 -0.49 10.22
CA LEU A 138 11.64 -0.24 9.15
C LEU A 138 12.09 1.22 9.19
N ASP A 139 13.32 1.48 8.76
CA ASP A 139 13.81 2.84 8.51
C ASP A 139 13.35 3.37 7.13
N ASP A 140 13.82 4.56 6.76
CA ASP A 140 13.54 5.21 5.47
C ASP A 140 14.18 4.51 4.26
N ASN A 141 15.13 3.59 4.49
CA ASN A 141 15.73 2.71 3.49
C ASN A 141 15.02 1.35 3.38
N PHE A 142 13.97 1.12 4.16
CA PHE A 142 13.26 -0.15 4.28
C PHE A 142 14.12 -1.28 4.87
N GLU A 143 15.11 -0.94 5.69
CA GLU A 143 15.85 -1.90 6.49
C GLU A 143 15.13 -2.17 7.82
N ILE A 144 15.06 -3.45 8.22
CA ILE A 144 14.36 -3.85 9.44
C ILE A 144 15.17 -3.43 10.67
N ILE A 145 14.64 -2.47 11.44
CA ILE A 145 15.20 -2.05 12.74
C ILE A 145 14.79 -3.04 13.84
N SER A 146 13.52 -3.47 13.83
CA SER A 146 12.98 -4.35 14.85
C SER A 146 11.85 -5.22 14.30
N THR A 147 11.69 -6.41 14.92
CA THR A 147 10.55 -7.30 14.70
C THR A 147 9.91 -7.62 16.03
N ILE A 148 8.63 -7.30 16.17
CA ILE A 148 7.84 -7.52 17.38
C ILE A 148 6.79 -8.57 17.09
N ASN A 149 6.73 -9.62 17.90
CA ASN A 149 5.70 -10.66 17.83
C ASN A 149 4.69 -10.42 18.96
N GLY A 150 3.42 -10.33 18.62
CA GLY A 150 2.33 -10.00 19.54
C GLY A 150 1.84 -8.57 19.41
N GLU A 151 0.87 -8.19 20.25
CA GLU A 151 0.28 -6.85 20.25
C GLU A 151 1.31 -5.77 20.54
N ILE A 152 1.18 -4.63 19.86
CA ILE A 152 2.03 -3.45 20.04
C ILE A 152 1.25 -2.28 20.64
N THR A 153 1.98 -1.33 21.21
CA THR A 153 1.49 0.01 21.53
C THR A 153 2.25 1.06 20.73
N ALA A 154 1.62 2.18 20.42
CA ALA A 154 2.28 3.29 19.73
C ALA A 154 3.49 3.80 20.52
N ASN A 155 3.37 3.86 21.87
CA ASN A 155 4.47 4.27 22.72
C ASN A 155 5.70 3.35 22.62
N GLU A 156 5.49 2.03 22.52
CA GLU A 156 6.58 1.07 22.33
C GLU A 156 7.35 1.37 21.04
N ILE A 157 6.63 1.62 19.95
CA ILE A 157 7.25 1.99 18.67
C ILE A 157 7.99 3.32 18.77
N PHE A 158 7.41 4.34 19.42
CA PHE A 158 8.09 5.62 19.62
C PHE A 158 9.38 5.49 20.43
N GLU A 159 9.45 4.58 21.41
CA GLU A 159 10.67 4.32 22.17
C GLU A 159 11.76 3.64 21.33
N LEU A 160 11.37 2.74 20.41
CA LEU A 160 12.30 2.04 19.51
C LEU A 160 12.90 2.94 18.42
N THR A 161 12.25 4.07 18.11
CA THR A 161 12.58 4.94 16.97
C THR A 161 13.11 6.32 17.39
N LYS A 162 13.53 6.46 18.65
CA LYS A 162 14.11 7.70 19.20
C LYS A 162 15.51 8.04 18.69
#